data_49103237930e1e1582b667f8a04a063d
#
_entry.id   49103237930e1e1582b667f8a04a063d
#
_cell.length_a   1.000
_cell.length_b   1.000
_cell.length_c   1.000
_cell.angle_alpha   90.00
_cell.angle_beta   90.00
_cell.angle_gamma   90.00
#
_symmetry.space_group_name_H-M   'P 1'
#
loop_
_entity.id
_entity.type
_entity.pdbx_description
1 polymer ?
#
loop_
_entity_poly.entity_id
_entity_poly.type
_entity_poly.pdbx_seq_one_letter_code
_entity_poly.pdbx_strand_id
1 'polypeptide(L)'
;MGAFSGLPPAAPPAGRFARPDVPGDLAPALDALPRPARAWVLDPLGRDAPPPAPGRPRTLALPAAEGVLAPARQVDERTCGAAVPSMLSLAGDPRRALELARWPTGAAAAFAGLQRRWHARTTHGPGGLSSRLPSWPAALGTPPWGAARAARYGRVRYTHRLVDGRGARGVLAAAVGAAAAGVPVPLYTGGDLARGVATAVPRHVVLLTAARGGLATLYEPSSGRLHAVPVATLTADDGGESRVLGPALGGWPHVVWALLPRDARG
;
A
#
# COMPACT_ATOMS: atom_id res chain seq x y z
N MET A 1 27.95 10.64 -13.10
CA MET A 1 27.08 9.44 -13.10
C MET A 1 27.61 8.49 -12.04
N GLY A 2 27.16 8.60 -10.81
CA GLY A 2 27.53 7.75 -9.68
C GLY A 2 26.61 6.53 -9.64
N ALA A 3 27.16 5.35 -9.82
CA ALA A 3 26.47 4.08 -9.66
C ALA A 3 26.00 3.95 -8.21
N PHE A 4 24.69 4.01 -7.98
CA PHE A 4 24.08 3.61 -6.72
C PHE A 4 24.06 2.08 -6.63
N SER A 5 25.20 1.50 -6.27
CA SER A 5 25.32 0.10 -5.87
C SER A 5 24.94 -0.03 -4.39
N GLY A 6 23.66 0.18 -4.07
CA GLY A 6 23.12 -0.23 -2.79
C GLY A 6 22.53 -1.63 -2.97
N LEU A 7 23.11 -2.64 -2.32
CA LEU A 7 22.45 -3.94 -2.12
C LEU A 7 21.01 -3.69 -1.61
N PRO A 8 20.00 -4.42 -2.11
CA PRO A 8 18.66 -4.34 -1.57
C PRO A 8 18.77 -4.57 -0.05
N PRO A 9 18.05 -3.78 0.78
CA PRO A 9 18.07 -4.01 2.21
C PRO A 9 17.70 -5.47 2.47
N ALA A 10 18.46 -6.14 3.31
CA ALA A 10 18.19 -7.51 3.71
C ALA A 10 16.73 -7.62 4.14
N ALA A 11 16.05 -8.69 3.74
CA ALA A 11 14.68 -8.94 4.19
C ALA A 11 14.67 -8.88 5.72
N PRO A 12 13.70 -8.16 6.33
CA PRO A 12 13.63 -8.09 7.78
C PRO A 12 13.52 -9.50 8.36
N PRO A 13 14.21 -9.80 9.47
CA PRO A 13 14.15 -11.12 10.08
C PRO A 13 12.71 -11.48 10.42
N ALA A 14 12.33 -12.72 10.17
CA ALA A 14 11.00 -13.26 10.45
C ALA A 14 10.60 -12.92 11.90
N GLY A 15 9.42 -12.34 12.09
CA GLY A 15 8.90 -11.95 13.41
C GLY A 15 9.17 -10.51 13.85
N ARG A 16 10.08 -9.76 13.21
CA ARG A 16 10.40 -8.38 13.61
C ARG A 16 9.35 -7.35 13.15
N PHE A 17 8.58 -7.70 12.15
CA PHE A 17 7.50 -6.88 11.57
C PHE A 17 6.15 -7.59 11.68
N ALA A 18 5.95 -8.33 12.76
CA ALA A 18 4.62 -8.80 13.12
C ALA A 18 3.63 -7.63 13.11
N ARG A 19 2.34 -7.91 12.99
CA ARG A 19 1.30 -6.89 13.19
C ARG A 19 1.61 -6.08 14.43
N PRO A 20 1.35 -4.76 14.41
CA PRO A 20 1.47 -3.97 15.62
C PRO A 20 0.63 -4.61 16.72
N ASP A 21 1.22 -4.77 17.89
CA ASP A 21 0.50 -5.26 19.07
C ASP A 21 -0.70 -4.33 19.34
N VAL A 22 -1.81 -4.93 19.70
CA VAL A 22 -2.97 -4.18 20.16
C VAL A 22 -2.70 -3.70 21.58
N PRO A 23 -2.63 -2.38 21.84
CA PRO A 23 -2.44 -1.87 23.19
C PRO A 23 -3.54 -2.35 24.13
N GLY A 24 -3.17 -2.83 25.33
CA GLY A 24 -4.11 -3.41 26.27
C GLY A 24 -5.23 -2.46 26.73
N ASP A 25 -4.96 -1.15 26.73
CA ASP A 25 -5.95 -0.11 27.04
C ASP A 25 -7.05 0.04 25.99
N LEU A 26 -6.90 -0.56 24.80
CA LEU A 26 -7.95 -0.60 23.78
C LEU A 26 -8.94 -1.75 23.97
N ALA A 27 -8.66 -2.74 24.82
CA ALA A 27 -9.49 -3.92 24.97
C ALA A 27 -10.96 -3.60 25.30
N PRO A 28 -11.30 -2.73 26.27
CA PRO A 28 -12.70 -2.40 26.57
C PRO A 28 -13.42 -1.75 25.37
N ALA A 29 -12.70 -0.91 24.63
CA ALA A 29 -13.27 -0.22 23.47
C ALA A 29 -13.46 -1.15 22.27
N LEU A 30 -12.61 -2.17 22.12
CA LEU A 30 -12.76 -3.22 21.10
C LEU A 30 -13.90 -4.18 21.46
N ASP A 31 -14.06 -4.52 22.74
CA ASP A 31 -15.13 -5.42 23.20
C ASP A 31 -16.52 -4.79 23.03
N ALA A 32 -16.59 -3.46 23.09
CA ALA A 32 -17.84 -2.72 22.82
C ALA A 32 -18.22 -2.66 21.34
N LEU A 33 -17.34 -3.05 20.41
CA LEU A 33 -17.64 -3.05 18.99
C LEU A 33 -18.44 -4.32 18.58
N PRO A 34 -19.33 -4.20 17.57
CA PRO A 34 -19.85 -5.36 16.86
C PRO A 34 -18.72 -6.23 16.30
N ARG A 35 -18.89 -7.57 16.32
CA ARG A 35 -17.87 -8.52 15.86
C ARG A 35 -17.22 -8.18 14.51
N PRO A 36 -17.97 -7.79 13.46
CA PRO A 36 -17.35 -7.44 12.18
C PRO A 36 -16.45 -6.21 12.26
N ALA A 37 -16.85 -5.18 13.00
CA ALA A 37 -16.06 -3.95 13.19
C ALA A 37 -14.81 -4.23 14.02
N ARG A 38 -14.91 -5.05 15.07
CA ARG A 38 -13.76 -5.50 15.87
C ARG A 38 -12.76 -6.28 15.00
N ALA A 39 -13.24 -7.25 14.22
CA ALA A 39 -12.39 -8.02 13.30
C ALA A 39 -11.67 -7.10 12.31
N TRP A 40 -12.36 -6.11 11.78
CA TRP A 40 -11.76 -5.12 10.88
C TRP A 40 -10.68 -4.29 11.56
N VAL A 41 -10.90 -3.80 12.78
CA VAL A 41 -9.88 -3.03 13.52
C VAL A 41 -8.61 -3.84 13.72
N LEU A 42 -8.75 -5.14 13.98
CA LEU A 42 -7.63 -6.05 14.16
C LEU A 42 -6.94 -6.42 12.84
N ASP A 43 -7.65 -6.39 11.73
CA ASP A 43 -7.13 -6.70 10.38
C ASP A 43 -7.75 -5.84 9.28
N PRO A 44 -7.39 -4.54 9.19
CA PRO A 44 -7.94 -3.63 8.18
C PRO A 44 -7.63 -4.06 6.74
N LEU A 45 -6.58 -4.87 6.53
CA LEU A 45 -6.17 -5.36 5.21
C LEU A 45 -6.75 -6.75 4.86
N GLY A 46 -7.54 -7.36 5.77
CA GLY A 46 -8.17 -8.66 5.53
C GLY A 46 -7.17 -9.81 5.32
N ARG A 47 -6.02 -9.77 5.98
CA ARG A 47 -4.92 -10.73 5.81
C ARG A 47 -5.13 -12.05 6.55
N ASP A 48 -6.05 -12.09 7.54
CA ASP A 48 -6.39 -13.32 8.25
C ASP A 48 -7.20 -14.27 7.38
N ALA A 49 -7.97 -13.73 6.46
CA ALA A 49 -8.68 -14.54 5.48
C ALA A 49 -7.71 -15.10 4.42
N PRO A 50 -8.04 -16.25 3.82
CA PRO A 50 -7.30 -16.77 2.68
C PRO A 50 -7.21 -15.73 1.55
N PRO A 51 -6.13 -15.72 0.75
CA PRO A 51 -6.06 -14.88 -0.43
C PRO A 51 -7.24 -15.20 -1.37
N PRO A 52 -7.77 -14.21 -2.10
CA PRO A 52 -8.77 -14.50 -3.14
C PRO A 52 -8.17 -15.42 -4.21
N ALA A 53 -9.00 -16.12 -4.96
CA ALA A 53 -8.50 -16.89 -6.09
C ALA A 53 -8.00 -15.92 -7.20
N PRO A 54 -6.91 -16.25 -7.91
CA PRO A 54 -6.46 -15.47 -9.06
C PRO A 54 -7.61 -15.21 -10.06
N GLY A 55 -7.76 -13.97 -10.51
CA GLY A 55 -8.85 -13.54 -11.39
C GLY A 55 -10.23 -13.38 -10.72
N ARG A 56 -10.37 -13.69 -9.42
CA ARG A 56 -11.61 -13.49 -8.64
C ARG A 56 -11.37 -12.58 -7.44
N PRO A 57 -11.27 -11.26 -7.65
CA PRO A 57 -10.98 -10.32 -6.59
C PRO A 57 -12.10 -10.26 -5.55
N ARG A 58 -11.71 -10.00 -4.30
CA ARG A 58 -12.61 -9.82 -3.15
C ARG A 58 -12.64 -8.35 -2.74
N THR A 59 -13.81 -7.82 -2.37
CA THR A 59 -13.92 -6.47 -1.81
C THR A 59 -13.15 -6.37 -0.49
N LEU A 60 -12.32 -5.35 -0.35
CA LEU A 60 -11.78 -4.92 0.94
C LEU A 60 -12.79 -3.93 1.54
N ALA A 61 -13.58 -4.41 2.49
CA ALA A 61 -14.63 -3.61 3.09
C ALA A 61 -14.10 -2.75 4.24
N LEU A 62 -14.67 -1.58 4.42
CA LEU A 62 -14.60 -0.78 5.65
C LEU A 62 -15.67 -1.27 6.65
N PRO A 63 -15.51 -1.04 7.97
CA PRO A 63 -16.54 -1.38 8.93
C PRO A 63 -17.79 -0.53 8.66
N ALA A 64 -18.94 -1.18 8.61
CA ALA A 64 -20.22 -0.50 8.40
C ALA A 64 -20.97 -0.32 9.72
N ALA A 65 -21.62 0.84 9.87
CA ALA A 65 -22.43 1.12 11.04
C ALA A 65 -23.72 0.29 11.06
N GLU A 66 -24.26 -0.11 9.92
CA GLU A 66 -25.59 -0.76 9.77
C GLU A 66 -25.56 -2.01 8.86
N GLY A 67 -24.45 -2.74 8.86
CA GLY A 67 -24.36 -3.99 8.08
C GLY A 67 -24.10 -3.81 6.57
N VAL A 68 -24.12 -2.60 6.04
CA VAL A 68 -23.76 -2.32 4.65
C VAL A 68 -22.25 -2.17 4.52
N LEU A 69 -21.60 -3.11 3.85
CA LEU A 69 -20.16 -3.10 3.64
C LEU A 69 -19.78 -2.06 2.57
N ALA A 70 -19.18 -0.95 2.99
CA ALA A 70 -18.60 0.02 2.07
C ALA A 70 -17.20 -0.45 1.62
N PRO A 71 -16.90 -0.48 0.31
CA PRO A 71 -15.56 -0.80 -0.16
C PRO A 71 -14.57 0.30 0.25
N ALA A 72 -13.34 -0.10 0.61
CA ALA A 72 -12.25 0.82 0.89
C ALA A 72 -11.73 1.42 -0.43
N ARG A 73 -12.44 2.40 -0.99
CA ARG A 73 -12.11 3.01 -2.28
C ARG A 73 -11.43 4.35 -2.13
N GLN A 74 -10.62 4.70 -3.13
CA GLN A 74 -10.13 6.07 -3.28
C GLN A 74 -11.29 7.05 -3.54
N VAL A 75 -11.12 8.31 -3.10
CA VAL A 75 -12.18 9.33 -3.20
C VAL A 75 -12.39 9.78 -4.64
N ASP A 76 -11.29 9.93 -5.39
CA ASP A 76 -11.26 10.38 -6.76
C ASP A 76 -10.04 9.79 -7.50
N GLU A 77 -9.91 10.08 -8.80
CA GLU A 77 -8.85 9.53 -9.65
C GLU A 77 -7.42 9.96 -9.25
N ARG A 78 -7.27 10.97 -8.40
CA ARG A 78 -5.96 11.52 -7.96
C ARG A 78 -5.55 11.05 -6.58
N THR A 79 -6.44 10.38 -5.85
CA THR A 79 -6.23 10.02 -4.44
C THR A 79 -5.74 8.59 -4.21
N CYS A 80 -5.37 7.82 -5.25
CA CYS A 80 -4.74 6.50 -5.06
C CYS A 80 -3.48 6.60 -4.18
N GLY A 81 -2.64 7.61 -4.43
CA GLY A 81 -1.46 7.93 -3.62
C GLY A 81 -1.77 8.39 -2.18
N ALA A 82 -3.03 8.64 -1.84
CA ALA A 82 -3.49 8.94 -0.49
C ALA A 82 -4.25 7.74 0.12
N ALA A 83 -5.01 6.99 -0.68
CA ALA A 83 -5.76 5.83 -0.21
C ALA A 83 -4.85 4.72 0.32
N VAL A 84 -3.76 4.41 -0.40
CA VAL A 84 -2.79 3.39 -0.01
C VAL A 84 -2.11 3.71 1.32
N PRO A 85 -1.48 4.89 1.54
CA PRO A 85 -0.91 5.22 2.84
C PRO A 85 -1.96 5.37 3.95
N SER A 86 -3.21 5.73 3.62
CA SER A 86 -4.30 5.70 4.60
C SER A 86 -4.56 4.29 5.10
N MET A 87 -4.74 3.30 4.20
CA MET A 87 -4.90 1.91 4.59
C MET A 87 -3.69 1.35 5.33
N LEU A 88 -2.49 1.70 4.87
CA LEU A 88 -1.24 1.31 5.53
C LEU A 88 -1.18 1.84 6.97
N SER A 89 -1.56 3.11 7.16
CA SER A 89 -1.62 3.75 8.49
C SER A 89 -2.64 3.09 9.41
N LEU A 90 -3.82 2.74 8.90
CA LEU A 90 -4.86 2.05 9.67
C LEU A 90 -4.41 0.63 10.06
N ALA A 91 -3.80 -0.10 9.13
CA ALA A 91 -3.27 -1.43 9.40
C ALA A 91 -2.08 -1.42 10.38
N GLY A 92 -1.36 -0.30 10.42
CA GLY A 92 -0.19 -0.11 11.29
C GLY A 92 -0.50 0.50 12.66
N ASP A 93 -1.73 0.95 12.90
CA ASP A 93 -2.11 1.63 14.14
C ASP A 93 -3.56 1.25 14.55
N PRO A 94 -3.71 0.29 15.48
CA PRO A 94 -5.02 -0.15 15.96
C PRO A 94 -5.87 0.98 16.58
N ARG A 95 -5.27 2.02 17.17
CA ARG A 95 -6.00 3.17 17.70
C ARG A 95 -6.71 3.94 16.59
N ARG A 96 -5.98 4.22 15.50
CA ARG A 96 -6.56 4.89 14.32
C ARG A 96 -7.63 4.04 13.64
N ALA A 97 -7.42 2.74 13.58
CA ALA A 97 -8.42 1.82 13.04
C ALA A 97 -9.70 1.84 13.90
N LEU A 98 -9.56 1.84 15.23
CA LEU A 98 -10.67 1.95 16.18
C LEU A 98 -11.38 3.30 16.06
N GLU A 99 -10.65 4.42 16.00
CA GLU A 99 -11.23 5.75 15.79
C GLU A 99 -12.06 5.82 14.51
N LEU A 100 -11.52 5.26 13.41
CA LEU A 100 -12.25 5.20 12.14
C LEU A 100 -13.49 4.32 12.22
N ALA A 101 -13.42 3.16 12.86
CA ALA A 101 -14.54 2.24 13.03
C ALA A 101 -15.69 2.84 13.87
N ARG A 102 -15.38 3.79 14.77
CA ARG A 102 -16.33 4.47 15.65
C ARG A 102 -16.76 5.84 15.13
N TRP A 103 -16.39 6.21 13.90
CA TRP A 103 -16.68 7.54 13.39
C TRP A 103 -18.17 7.79 13.24
N PRO A 104 -18.72 8.89 13.78
CA PRO A 104 -20.17 9.12 13.84
C PRO A 104 -20.88 9.10 12.49
N THR A 105 -20.23 9.61 11.43
CA THR A 105 -20.76 9.64 10.06
C THR A 105 -20.36 8.41 9.23
N GLY A 106 -19.87 7.36 9.88
CA GLY A 106 -19.47 6.11 9.25
C GLY A 106 -18.03 6.07 8.75
N ALA A 107 -17.50 4.87 8.68
CA ALA A 107 -16.09 4.62 8.34
C ALA A 107 -15.71 5.08 6.93
N ALA A 108 -16.65 5.06 5.97
CA ALA A 108 -16.38 5.52 4.60
C ALA A 108 -16.11 7.04 4.57
N ALA A 109 -16.90 7.84 5.30
CA ALA A 109 -16.66 9.29 5.40
C ALA A 109 -15.36 9.61 6.12
N ALA A 110 -15.05 8.87 7.20
CA ALA A 110 -13.78 8.99 7.92
C ALA A 110 -12.59 8.63 7.03
N PHE A 111 -12.68 7.55 6.26
CA PHE A 111 -11.64 7.13 5.32
C PHE A 111 -11.42 8.16 4.20
N ALA A 112 -12.51 8.72 3.65
CA ALA A 112 -12.43 9.82 2.69
C ALA A 112 -11.74 11.07 3.29
N GLY A 113 -12.06 11.43 4.52
CA GLY A 113 -11.42 12.51 5.26
C GLY A 113 -9.93 12.25 5.49
N LEU A 114 -9.56 11.02 5.82
CA LEU A 114 -8.16 10.62 5.99
C LEU A 114 -7.37 10.76 4.69
N GLN A 115 -7.92 10.31 3.56
CA GLN A 115 -7.29 10.46 2.24
C GLN A 115 -7.05 11.93 1.87
N ARG A 116 -8.05 12.81 2.08
CA ARG A 116 -7.90 14.25 1.82
C ARG A 116 -6.78 14.87 2.66
N ARG A 117 -6.66 14.50 3.94
CA ARG A 117 -5.57 14.95 4.82
C ARG A 117 -4.21 14.44 4.34
N TRP A 118 -4.12 13.18 3.89
CA TRP A 118 -2.89 12.64 3.31
C TRP A 118 -2.50 13.38 2.03
N HIS A 119 -3.44 13.57 1.12
CA HIS A 119 -3.21 14.31 -0.13
C HIS A 119 -2.68 15.71 0.15
N ALA A 120 -3.34 16.48 1.02
CA ALA A 120 -2.91 17.81 1.40
C ALA A 120 -1.47 17.84 1.98
N ARG A 121 -1.12 16.90 2.85
CA ARG A 121 0.22 16.83 3.46
C ARG A 121 1.33 16.49 2.47
N THR A 122 1.03 15.70 1.45
CA THR A 122 2.03 15.25 0.48
C THR A 122 2.19 16.20 -0.70
N THR A 123 1.15 17.00 -1.00
CA THR A 123 1.19 18.00 -2.07
C THR A 123 1.56 19.40 -1.58
N HIS A 124 1.24 19.77 -0.32
CA HIS A 124 1.43 21.10 0.23
C HIS A 124 2.40 21.14 1.41
N GLY A 125 3.18 20.09 1.66
CA GLY A 125 4.15 20.08 2.76
C GLY A 125 5.15 21.21 2.68
N PRO A 126 5.51 21.89 3.82
CA PRO A 126 6.47 22.99 3.83
C PRO A 126 7.77 22.53 3.20
N GLY A 127 8.23 23.29 2.20
CA GLY A 127 9.38 22.97 1.38
C GLY A 127 10.63 22.79 2.22
N GLY A 128 11.09 21.56 2.32
CA GLY A 128 12.36 21.24 2.97
C GLY A 128 13.36 20.60 1.99
N LEU A 129 12.93 19.84 1.02
CA LEU A 129 13.82 19.22 0.02
C LEU A 129 13.24 19.21 -1.39
N SER A 130 12.01 19.67 -1.59
CA SER A 130 11.38 19.77 -2.92
C SER A 130 12.00 20.87 -3.79
N SER A 131 12.75 21.81 -3.22
CA SER A 131 13.46 22.85 -3.98
C SER A 131 14.65 22.35 -4.80
N ARG A 132 15.08 21.11 -4.60
CA ARG A 132 16.21 20.49 -5.35
C ARG A 132 15.81 19.32 -6.24
N LEU A 133 14.55 18.85 -6.16
CA LEU A 133 14.02 17.84 -7.05
C LEU A 133 13.09 18.50 -8.07
N PRO A 134 13.02 17.97 -9.31
CA PRO A 134 12.09 18.49 -10.32
C PRO A 134 10.68 18.54 -9.73
N SER A 135 9.95 19.64 -10.01
CA SER A 135 8.58 19.82 -9.57
C SER A 135 7.74 18.63 -10.06
N TRP A 136 7.21 17.83 -9.11
CA TRP A 136 6.31 16.74 -9.44
C TRP A 136 4.95 17.33 -9.83
N PRO A 137 4.43 17.05 -11.03
CA PRO A 137 3.13 17.59 -11.43
C PRO A 137 2.03 17.10 -10.50
N ALA A 138 1.23 18.04 -9.96
CA ALA A 138 0.13 17.71 -9.04
C ALA A 138 -0.90 16.73 -9.67
N ALA A 139 -1.03 16.75 -11.00
CA ALA A 139 -1.87 15.81 -11.74
C ALA A 139 -1.41 14.34 -11.64
N LEU A 140 -0.18 14.10 -11.22
CA LEU A 140 0.39 12.74 -11.05
C LEU A 140 0.25 12.22 -9.61
N GLY A 141 -0.49 12.93 -8.75
CA GLY A 141 -0.69 12.56 -7.35
C GLY A 141 0.57 12.70 -6.49
N THR A 142 0.74 11.82 -5.51
CA THR A 142 1.83 11.87 -4.54
C THR A 142 3.13 11.28 -5.10
N PRO A 143 4.24 12.03 -5.11
CA PRO A 143 5.52 11.51 -5.58
C PRO A 143 6.05 10.38 -4.68
N PRO A 144 6.75 9.35 -5.23
CA PRO A 144 7.26 8.20 -4.47
C PRO A 144 8.11 8.59 -3.25
N TRP A 145 8.96 9.61 -3.37
CA TRP A 145 9.79 10.10 -2.25
C TRP A 145 8.98 10.81 -1.17
N GLY A 146 7.91 11.53 -1.54
CA GLY A 146 6.97 12.16 -0.60
C GLY A 146 6.18 11.09 0.17
N ALA A 147 5.66 10.11 -0.56
CA ALA A 147 4.96 8.98 0.03
C ALA A 147 5.88 8.16 0.96
N ALA A 148 7.13 7.87 0.57
CA ALA A 148 8.07 7.13 1.39
C ALA A 148 8.38 7.84 2.72
N ARG A 149 8.52 9.18 2.70
CA ARG A 149 8.70 9.97 3.93
C ARG A 149 7.51 9.91 4.87
N ALA A 150 6.32 9.92 4.31
CA ALA A 150 5.08 9.99 5.07
C ALA A 150 4.55 8.61 5.48
N ALA A 151 4.73 7.57 4.65
CA ALA A 151 4.22 6.23 4.89
C ALA A 151 4.76 5.62 6.20
N ARG A 152 3.85 5.01 6.97
CA ARG A 152 4.15 4.32 8.24
C ARG A 152 3.29 3.07 8.35
N TYR A 153 3.91 2.00 8.84
CA TYR A 153 3.25 0.80 9.29
C TYR A 153 3.76 0.47 10.70
N GLY A 154 3.03 0.85 11.71
CA GLY A 154 3.55 0.87 13.07
C GLY A 154 4.83 1.71 13.16
N ARG A 155 5.92 1.10 13.60
CA ARG A 155 7.24 1.73 13.67
C ARG A 155 8.03 1.66 12.37
N VAL A 156 7.55 0.88 11.39
CA VAL A 156 8.24 0.71 10.11
C VAL A 156 8.18 1.99 9.30
N ARG A 157 9.33 2.42 8.80
CA ARG A 157 9.50 3.51 7.83
C ARG A 157 9.77 2.93 6.45
N TYR A 158 9.66 3.77 5.43
CA TYR A 158 9.83 3.33 4.06
C TYR A 158 10.89 4.15 3.34
N THR A 159 11.50 3.54 2.34
CA THR A 159 12.36 4.20 1.35
C THR A 159 11.87 3.84 -0.04
N HIS A 160 11.97 4.77 -0.99
CA HIS A 160 11.55 4.50 -2.36
C HIS A 160 12.69 3.83 -3.16
N ARG A 161 12.33 2.92 -4.05
CA ARG A 161 13.23 2.26 -5.01
C ARG A 161 12.58 2.23 -6.38
N LEU A 162 13.35 2.58 -7.39
CA LEU A 162 12.95 2.41 -8.79
C LEU A 162 12.95 0.92 -9.11
N VAL A 163 11.94 0.46 -9.83
CA VAL A 163 11.85 -0.90 -10.35
C VAL A 163 12.21 -0.81 -11.83
N ASP A 164 13.48 -1.01 -12.14
CA ASP A 164 14.05 -0.81 -13.49
C ASP A 164 15.19 -1.78 -13.79
N GLY A 165 15.26 -2.23 -15.04
CA GLY A 165 16.34 -3.00 -15.60
C GLY A 165 16.75 -4.21 -14.75
N ARG A 166 18.06 -4.46 -14.66
CA ARG A 166 18.63 -5.61 -13.93
C ARG A 166 18.31 -5.63 -12.43
N GLY A 167 17.94 -4.48 -11.85
CA GLY A 167 17.58 -4.34 -10.44
C GLY A 167 16.10 -4.65 -10.13
N ALA A 168 15.24 -4.65 -11.12
CA ALA A 168 13.80 -4.77 -10.98
C ALA A 168 13.39 -6.01 -10.18
N ARG A 169 13.89 -7.19 -10.58
CA ARG A 169 13.59 -8.46 -9.91
C ARG A 169 14.00 -8.46 -8.44
N GLY A 170 15.15 -7.88 -8.10
CA GLY A 170 15.63 -7.77 -6.71
C GLY A 170 14.72 -6.87 -5.86
N VAL A 171 14.26 -5.75 -6.41
CA VAL A 171 13.33 -4.83 -5.71
C VAL A 171 11.97 -5.49 -5.48
N LEU A 172 11.43 -6.17 -6.49
CA LEU A 172 10.15 -6.87 -6.38
C LEU A 172 10.25 -8.08 -5.43
N ALA A 173 11.34 -8.84 -5.48
CA ALA A 173 11.60 -9.93 -4.54
C ALA A 173 11.67 -9.42 -3.08
N ALA A 174 12.35 -8.29 -2.85
CA ALA A 174 12.39 -7.65 -1.54
C ALA A 174 11.00 -7.17 -1.08
N ALA A 175 10.16 -6.63 -1.98
CA ALA A 175 8.80 -6.25 -1.69
C ALA A 175 7.94 -7.47 -1.29
N VAL A 176 8.05 -8.57 -2.04
CA VAL A 176 7.35 -9.83 -1.74
C VAL A 176 7.83 -10.41 -0.41
N GLY A 177 9.15 -10.41 -0.16
CA GLY A 177 9.73 -10.88 1.11
C GLY A 177 9.21 -10.07 2.30
N ALA A 178 9.12 -8.75 2.18
CA ALA A 178 8.56 -7.89 3.22
C ALA A 178 7.07 -8.20 3.48
N ALA A 179 6.28 -8.38 2.42
CA ALA A 179 4.87 -8.73 2.54
C ALA A 179 4.67 -10.13 3.14
N ALA A 180 5.54 -11.09 2.83
CA ALA A 180 5.55 -12.41 3.44
C ALA A 180 5.89 -12.35 4.94
N ALA A 181 6.77 -11.42 5.34
CA ALA A 181 7.08 -11.13 6.74
C ALA A 181 6.01 -10.26 7.45
N GLY A 182 4.88 -9.97 6.81
CA GLY A 182 3.76 -9.22 7.39
C GLY A 182 3.85 -7.70 7.25
N VAL A 183 4.84 -7.16 6.52
CA VAL A 183 4.98 -5.72 6.27
C VAL A 183 4.40 -5.38 4.89
N PRO A 184 3.27 -4.66 4.80
CA PRO A 184 2.71 -4.27 3.51
C PRO A 184 3.61 -3.31 2.75
N VAL A 185 3.63 -3.39 1.42
CA VAL A 185 4.52 -2.61 0.56
C VAL A 185 3.73 -1.83 -0.48
N PRO A 186 3.73 -0.48 -0.45
CA PRO A 186 3.16 0.31 -1.53
C PRO A 186 3.97 0.15 -2.83
N LEU A 187 3.26 -0.11 -3.94
CA LEU A 187 3.82 -0.26 -5.27
C LEU A 187 3.20 0.80 -6.18
N TYR A 188 4.04 1.54 -6.87
CA TYR A 188 3.62 2.49 -7.89
C TYR A 188 3.60 1.77 -9.24
N THR A 189 2.54 1.95 -9.98
CA THR A 189 2.32 1.33 -11.28
C THR A 189 2.24 2.35 -12.39
N GLY A 190 2.62 1.96 -13.59
CA GLY A 190 2.69 2.86 -14.73
C GLY A 190 2.96 2.12 -16.03
N GLY A 191 3.39 2.88 -17.05
CA GLY A 191 3.83 2.34 -18.32
C GLY A 191 5.26 1.80 -18.27
N ASP A 192 5.74 1.35 -19.42
CA ASP A 192 7.04 0.73 -19.58
C ASP A 192 8.16 1.77 -19.63
N LEU A 193 9.14 1.67 -18.71
CA LEU A 193 10.37 2.48 -18.71
C LEU A 193 11.19 2.33 -20.00
N ALA A 194 11.15 1.15 -20.63
CA ALA A 194 11.85 0.92 -21.90
C ALA A 194 11.29 1.76 -23.06
N ARG A 195 10.05 2.23 -22.96
CA ARG A 195 9.40 3.10 -23.94
C ARG A 195 9.62 4.59 -23.67
N GLY A 196 10.47 4.94 -22.70
CA GLY A 196 10.86 6.30 -22.38
C GLY A 196 10.32 6.81 -21.04
N VAL A 197 11.03 7.78 -20.47
CA VAL A 197 10.74 8.34 -19.14
C VAL A 197 9.32 8.90 -19.01
N ALA A 198 8.74 9.41 -20.09
CA ALA A 198 7.38 9.94 -20.10
C ALA A 198 6.30 8.86 -19.87
N THR A 199 6.56 7.60 -20.26
CA THR A 199 5.66 6.46 -20.05
C THR A 199 5.88 5.82 -18.67
N ALA A 200 7.06 6.00 -18.09
CA ALA A 200 7.47 5.50 -16.79
C ALA A 200 6.93 6.31 -15.61
N VAL A 201 6.29 7.44 -15.88
CA VAL A 201 5.70 8.25 -14.82
C VAL A 201 4.65 7.42 -14.08
N PRO A 202 4.77 7.26 -12.76
CA PRO A 202 3.77 6.54 -11.98
C PRO A 202 2.38 7.15 -12.18
N ARG A 203 1.43 6.30 -12.50
CA ARG A 203 0.03 6.70 -12.77
C ARG A 203 -0.92 6.24 -11.69
N HIS A 204 -0.53 5.21 -10.95
CA HIS A 204 -1.38 4.62 -9.93
C HIS A 204 -0.54 4.05 -8.79
N VAL A 205 -1.18 3.78 -7.65
CA VAL A 205 -0.54 3.18 -6.47
C VAL A 205 -1.43 2.07 -5.94
N VAL A 206 -0.85 0.89 -5.73
CA VAL A 206 -1.49 -0.27 -5.10
C VAL A 206 -0.71 -0.68 -3.85
N LEU A 207 -1.32 -1.49 -2.99
CA LEU A 207 -0.66 -2.00 -1.78
C LEU A 207 -0.51 -3.51 -1.84
N LEU A 208 0.72 -3.99 -1.89
CA LEU A 208 1.02 -5.40 -1.66
C LEU A 208 0.82 -5.68 -0.16
N THR A 209 -0.28 -6.35 0.18
CA THR A 209 -0.73 -6.54 1.57
C THR A 209 -0.14 -7.77 2.24
N ALA A 210 0.07 -8.84 1.46
CA ALA A 210 0.58 -10.13 1.93
C ALA A 210 1.18 -10.95 0.78
N ALA A 211 2.06 -11.90 1.11
CA ALA A 211 2.50 -12.94 0.19
C ALA A 211 2.49 -14.29 0.92
N ARG A 212 1.74 -15.27 0.39
CA ARG A 212 1.57 -16.62 0.98
C ARG A 212 1.32 -17.66 -0.09
N GLY A 213 1.90 -18.84 0.08
CA GLY A 213 1.63 -19.99 -0.80
C GLY A 213 1.86 -19.69 -2.29
N GLY A 214 2.89 -18.91 -2.62
CA GLY A 214 3.17 -18.53 -4.00
C GLY A 214 2.26 -17.43 -4.57
N LEU A 215 1.33 -16.88 -3.78
CA LEU A 215 0.43 -15.79 -4.18
C LEU A 215 0.79 -14.49 -3.46
N ALA A 216 0.82 -13.41 -4.21
CA ALA A 216 0.87 -12.03 -3.73
C ALA A 216 -0.56 -11.47 -3.70
N THR A 217 -0.97 -10.85 -2.58
CA THR A 217 -2.27 -10.19 -2.46
C THR A 217 -2.09 -8.69 -2.54
N LEU A 218 -2.76 -8.05 -3.50
CA LEU A 218 -2.69 -6.61 -3.75
C LEU A 218 -4.06 -5.96 -3.48
N TYR A 219 -4.05 -4.88 -2.72
CA TYR A 219 -5.20 -3.99 -2.61
C TYR A 219 -5.11 -2.92 -3.69
N GLU A 220 -6.14 -2.86 -4.53
CA GLU A 220 -6.29 -1.89 -5.62
C GLU A 220 -7.36 -0.84 -5.19
N PRO A 221 -6.97 0.43 -4.96
CA PRO A 221 -7.83 1.41 -4.31
C PRO A 221 -8.94 1.97 -5.21
N SER A 222 -8.83 1.95 -6.54
CA SER A 222 -9.91 2.48 -7.40
C SER A 222 -11.14 1.59 -7.38
N SER A 223 -10.96 0.28 -7.30
CA SER A 223 -12.05 -0.69 -7.14
C SER A 223 -12.37 -1.01 -5.68
N GLY A 224 -11.44 -0.74 -4.76
CA GLY A 224 -11.54 -1.16 -3.36
C GLY A 224 -11.43 -2.67 -3.19
N ARG A 225 -10.65 -3.35 -4.03
CA ARG A 225 -10.58 -4.81 -4.07
C ARG A 225 -9.19 -5.35 -3.73
N LEU A 226 -9.19 -6.58 -3.21
CA LEU A 226 -8.02 -7.42 -3.07
C LEU A 226 -7.93 -8.37 -4.26
N HIS A 227 -6.78 -8.37 -4.92
CA HIS A 227 -6.44 -9.26 -6.02
C HIS A 227 -5.34 -10.21 -5.59
N ALA A 228 -5.42 -11.48 -5.98
CA ALA A 228 -4.29 -12.40 -5.84
C ALA A 228 -3.62 -12.61 -7.20
N VAL A 229 -2.30 -12.53 -7.19
CA VAL A 229 -1.44 -12.69 -8.36
C VAL A 229 -0.35 -13.70 -8.00
N PRO A 230 0.00 -14.66 -8.87
CA PRO A 230 1.17 -15.50 -8.64
C PRO A 230 2.42 -14.63 -8.44
N VAL A 231 3.22 -14.94 -7.42
CA VAL A 231 4.47 -14.21 -7.16
C VAL A 231 5.38 -14.22 -8.39
N ALA A 232 5.46 -15.35 -9.08
CA ALA A 232 6.23 -15.47 -10.31
C ALA A 232 5.79 -14.44 -11.38
N THR A 233 4.48 -14.23 -11.54
CA THR A 233 3.92 -13.25 -12.47
C THR A 233 4.23 -11.82 -12.05
N LEU A 234 4.15 -11.51 -10.73
CA LEU A 234 4.47 -10.17 -10.21
C LEU A 234 5.94 -9.82 -10.36
N THR A 235 6.84 -10.81 -10.29
CA THR A 235 8.30 -10.63 -10.34
C THR A 235 8.91 -10.92 -11.72
N ALA A 236 8.11 -11.28 -12.70
CA ALA A 236 8.58 -11.49 -14.08
C ALA A 236 9.06 -10.16 -14.71
N ASP A 237 10.12 -10.25 -15.51
CA ASP A 237 10.71 -9.07 -16.16
C ASP A 237 9.88 -8.55 -17.34
N ASP A 238 9.03 -9.41 -17.91
CA ASP A 238 8.29 -9.15 -19.14
C ASP A 238 6.99 -8.35 -18.92
N GLY A 239 6.69 -7.96 -17.68
CA GLY A 239 5.52 -7.13 -17.33
C GLY A 239 4.21 -7.71 -17.86
N GLY A 240 4.20 -9.00 -18.07
CA GLY A 240 3.37 -9.79 -18.94
C GLY A 240 1.93 -9.31 -19.09
N GLU A 241 1.37 -9.44 -20.26
CA GLU A 241 -0.06 -9.33 -20.57
C GLU A 241 -0.91 -10.34 -19.76
N SER A 242 -0.61 -10.44 -18.47
CA SER A 242 -1.31 -11.33 -17.56
C SER A 242 -2.69 -10.77 -17.27
N ARG A 243 -3.72 -11.52 -17.62
CA ARG A 243 -5.13 -11.18 -17.35
C ARG A 243 -5.42 -10.93 -15.86
N VAL A 244 -4.54 -11.39 -14.96
CA VAL A 244 -4.69 -11.19 -13.51
C VAL A 244 -3.85 -10.03 -12.98
N LEU A 245 -2.70 -9.72 -13.61
CA LEU A 245 -1.79 -8.67 -13.16
C LEU A 245 -2.35 -7.27 -13.47
N GLY A 246 -2.79 -7.01 -14.68
CA GLY A 246 -3.31 -5.71 -15.08
C GLY A 246 -4.39 -5.18 -14.14
N PRO A 247 -5.48 -5.91 -13.86
CA PRO A 247 -6.49 -5.46 -12.89
C PRO A 247 -5.95 -5.26 -11.48
N ALA A 248 -4.97 -6.05 -11.04
CA ALA A 248 -4.35 -5.92 -9.73
C ALA A 248 -3.44 -4.68 -9.61
N LEU A 249 -2.95 -4.18 -10.72
CA LEU A 249 -2.13 -2.97 -10.85
C LEU A 249 -2.94 -1.73 -11.27
N GLY A 250 -4.27 -1.78 -11.22
CA GLY A 250 -5.16 -0.67 -11.59
C GLY A 250 -5.21 -0.40 -13.09
N GLY A 251 -5.04 -1.43 -13.91
CA GLY A 251 -5.03 -1.35 -15.38
C GLY A 251 -3.66 -1.03 -15.99
N TRP A 252 -2.61 -0.88 -15.17
CA TRP A 252 -1.25 -0.59 -15.64
C TRP A 252 -0.42 -1.87 -15.78
N PRO A 253 0.48 -1.94 -16.78
CA PRO A 253 1.21 -3.18 -17.05
C PRO A 253 2.38 -3.43 -16.10
N HIS A 254 2.98 -2.38 -15.53
CA HIS A 254 4.24 -2.51 -14.80
C HIS A 254 4.20 -1.88 -13.41
N VAL A 255 4.95 -2.46 -12.48
CA VAL A 255 5.40 -1.79 -11.26
C VAL A 255 6.64 -0.99 -11.61
N VAL A 256 6.61 0.32 -11.37
CA VAL A 256 7.72 1.24 -11.71
C VAL A 256 8.47 1.77 -10.48
N TRP A 257 7.84 1.75 -9.29
CA TRP A 257 8.47 2.07 -8.01
C TRP A 257 7.90 1.20 -6.89
N ALA A 258 8.73 0.88 -5.90
CA ALA A 258 8.33 0.25 -4.66
C ALA A 258 8.75 1.10 -3.46
N LEU A 259 7.92 1.16 -2.43
CA LEU A 259 8.29 1.71 -1.13
C LEU A 259 8.69 0.56 -0.22
N LEU A 260 9.98 0.26 -0.16
CA LEU A 260 10.50 -0.82 0.66
C LEU A 260 10.63 -0.40 2.12
N PRO A 261 10.29 -1.29 3.08
CA PRO A 261 10.53 -1.04 4.49
C PRO A 261 12.03 -0.85 4.76
N ARG A 262 12.36 0.05 5.68
CA ARG A 262 13.71 0.24 6.19
C ARG A 262 13.74 0.12 7.69
N ASP A 263 14.85 -0.35 8.23
CA ASP A 263 15.07 -0.33 9.67
C ASP A 263 15.04 1.11 10.21
N ALA A 264 14.54 1.25 11.44
CA ALA A 264 14.49 2.55 12.13
C ALA A 264 15.90 3.08 12.51
N ARG A 265 16.94 2.29 12.22
CA ARG A 265 18.35 2.58 12.49
C ARG A 265 19.06 2.92 11.18
N GLY A 266 18.68 3.97 10.52
CA GLY A 266 19.35 4.49 9.36
C GLY A 266 19.06 5.97 9.21
#